data_e76b1d60eb88dc53e96c3bc48a3f202c
#
_entry.id   e76b1d60eb88dc53e96c3bc48a3f202c
#
_cell.length_a   1.000
_cell.length_b   1.000
_cell.length_c   1.000
_cell.angle_alpha   90.00
_cell.angle_beta   90.00
_cell.angle_gamma   90.00
#
_symmetry.space_group_name_H-M   'P 1'
#
loop_
_entity.id
_entity.type
_entity.pdbx_description
1 polymer ?
#
loop_
_entity_poly.entity_id
_entity_poly.type
_entity_poly.pdbx_seq_one_letter_code
_entity_poly.pdbx_strand_id
1 'polypeptide(L)'
;MERGPTLVLVVEDDPALRLVCRVNLELSGFAVAEAATLDEARSAVAAESPALVLLDLHLGGTAADELLDELRAAGTAVMLVSGTADVRAYEGRASAVLAKPFEPAELVETTRRLAAAS
;
A
#
# COMPACT_ATOMS: atom_id res chain seq x y z
N MET A 1 -4.82 24.40 -11.88
CA MET A 1 -5.84 23.35 -11.74
C MET A 1 -5.53 22.49 -10.53
N GLU A 2 -6.47 22.39 -9.63
CA GLU A 2 -6.28 21.58 -8.45
C GLU A 2 -6.42 20.11 -8.76
N ARG A 3 -5.50 19.33 -8.20
CA ARG A 3 -5.65 17.89 -8.18
C ARG A 3 -6.41 17.51 -6.91
N GLY A 4 -7.25 16.51 -6.99
CA GLY A 4 -7.84 15.93 -5.80
C GLY A 4 -6.78 15.31 -4.92
N PRO A 5 -7.16 14.82 -3.73
CA PRO A 5 -6.23 14.13 -2.84
C PRO A 5 -5.61 12.93 -3.53
N THR A 6 -4.37 12.65 -3.17
CA THR A 6 -3.68 11.45 -3.66
C THR A 6 -4.42 10.22 -3.14
N LEU A 7 -4.73 9.29 -4.03
CA LEU A 7 -5.44 8.06 -3.68
C LEU A 7 -4.45 6.96 -3.32
N VAL A 8 -4.64 6.39 -2.14
CA VAL A 8 -3.88 5.24 -1.65
C VAL A 8 -4.83 4.04 -1.53
N LEU A 9 -4.44 2.92 -2.11
CA LEU A 9 -5.18 1.67 -1.95
C LEU A 9 -4.55 0.88 -0.82
N VAL A 10 -5.34 0.54 0.20
CA VAL A 10 -4.89 -0.28 1.34
C VAL A 10 -5.39 -1.70 1.13
N VAL A 11 -4.46 -2.64 0.95
CA VAL A 11 -4.77 -4.06 0.74
C VAL A 11 -4.35 -4.82 1.99
N GLU A 12 -5.34 -5.14 2.83
CA GLU A 12 -5.13 -5.75 4.13
C GLU A 12 -6.36 -6.55 4.53
N ASP A 13 -6.19 -7.81 4.89
CA ASP A 13 -7.31 -8.68 5.27
C ASP A 13 -7.78 -8.47 6.71
N ASP A 14 -6.92 -7.99 7.60
CA ASP A 14 -7.31 -7.68 8.97
C ASP A 14 -8.10 -6.37 9.00
N PRO A 15 -9.41 -6.41 9.33
CA PRO A 15 -10.22 -5.19 9.29
C PRO A 15 -9.78 -4.14 10.31
N ALA A 16 -9.22 -4.55 11.45
CA ALA A 16 -8.75 -3.59 12.45
C ALA A 16 -7.52 -2.83 11.94
N LEU A 17 -6.54 -3.53 11.37
CA LEU A 17 -5.36 -2.89 10.82
C LEU A 17 -5.71 -2.05 9.59
N ARG A 18 -6.61 -2.54 8.75
CA ARG A 18 -7.07 -1.79 7.58
C ARG A 18 -7.71 -0.46 8.00
N LEU A 19 -8.51 -0.48 9.08
CA LEU A 19 -9.12 0.72 9.62
C LEU A 19 -8.08 1.70 10.15
N VAL A 20 -7.08 1.21 10.88
CA VAL A 20 -5.99 2.06 11.40
C VAL A 20 -5.27 2.76 10.24
N CYS A 21 -4.94 2.03 9.20
CA CYS A 21 -4.30 2.61 8.02
C CYS A 21 -5.17 3.68 7.37
N ARG A 22 -6.44 3.36 7.14
CA ARG A 22 -7.37 4.28 6.49
C ARG A 22 -7.54 5.57 7.28
N VAL A 23 -7.82 5.47 8.58
CA VAL A 23 -8.08 6.64 9.41
C VAL A 23 -6.87 7.57 9.44
N ASN A 24 -5.68 7.01 9.64
CA ASN A 24 -4.46 7.83 9.71
C ASN A 24 -4.13 8.48 8.38
N LEU A 25 -4.32 7.78 7.28
CA LEU A 25 -4.07 8.33 5.95
C LEU A 25 -5.09 9.42 5.60
N GLU A 26 -6.37 9.21 5.90
CA GLU A 26 -7.41 10.21 5.66
C GLU A 26 -7.19 11.46 6.47
N LEU A 27 -6.82 11.31 7.74
CA LEU A 27 -6.49 12.46 8.60
C LEU A 27 -5.29 13.24 8.08
N SER A 28 -4.44 12.61 7.31
CA SER A 28 -3.25 13.24 6.74
C SER A 28 -3.48 13.81 5.34
N GLY A 29 -4.72 13.77 4.85
CA GLY A 29 -5.09 14.40 3.60
C GLY A 29 -5.13 13.49 2.38
N PHE A 30 -4.94 12.18 2.56
CA PHE A 30 -5.03 11.22 1.45
C PHE A 30 -6.46 10.72 1.27
N ALA A 31 -6.81 10.37 0.04
CA ALA A 31 -8.01 9.58 -0.22
C ALA A 31 -7.62 8.11 -0.10
N VAL A 32 -8.51 7.27 0.41
CA VAL A 32 -8.21 5.86 0.65
C VAL A 32 -9.27 4.97 0.04
N ALA A 33 -8.83 3.98 -0.72
CA ALA A 33 -9.64 2.85 -1.13
C ALA A 33 -9.16 1.62 -0.35
N GLU A 34 -10.02 0.65 -0.15
CA GLU A 34 -9.71 -0.54 0.64
C GLU A 34 -9.96 -1.81 -0.15
N ALA A 35 -9.14 -2.82 0.11
CA ALA A 35 -9.33 -4.16 -0.42
C ALA A 35 -8.94 -5.17 0.66
N ALA A 36 -9.76 -6.17 0.86
CA ALA A 36 -9.52 -7.23 1.83
C ALA A 36 -8.90 -8.47 1.17
N THR A 37 -8.95 -8.55 -0.16
CA THR A 37 -8.42 -9.67 -0.93
C THR A 37 -7.64 -9.16 -2.13
N LEU A 38 -6.84 -10.04 -2.74
CA LEU A 38 -6.08 -9.68 -3.93
C LEU A 38 -6.99 -9.42 -5.14
N ASP A 39 -8.11 -10.16 -5.24
CA ASP A 39 -9.08 -9.92 -6.30
C ASP A 39 -9.71 -8.53 -6.18
N GLU A 40 -10.08 -8.13 -4.97
CA GLU A 40 -10.58 -6.78 -4.72
C GLU A 40 -9.52 -5.73 -5.04
N ALA A 41 -8.27 -6.03 -4.71
CA ALA A 41 -7.16 -5.12 -4.99
C ALA A 41 -7.00 -4.90 -6.51
N ARG A 42 -7.04 -5.98 -7.28
CA ARG A 42 -6.94 -5.86 -8.75
C ARG A 42 -8.10 -5.06 -9.33
N SER A 43 -9.30 -5.29 -8.83
CA SER A 43 -10.47 -4.53 -9.26
C SER A 43 -10.35 -3.05 -8.93
N ALA A 44 -9.86 -2.73 -7.74
CA ALA A 44 -9.67 -1.34 -7.33
C ALA A 44 -8.58 -0.64 -8.15
N VAL A 45 -7.49 -1.32 -8.43
CA VAL A 45 -6.42 -0.78 -9.28
C VAL A 45 -6.95 -0.45 -10.66
N ALA A 46 -7.72 -1.36 -11.25
CA ALA A 46 -8.28 -1.15 -12.59
C ALA A 46 -9.30 -0.02 -12.61
N ALA A 47 -10.13 0.10 -11.58
CA ALA A 47 -11.21 1.08 -11.54
C ALA A 47 -10.75 2.48 -11.12
N GLU A 48 -9.78 2.59 -10.23
CA GLU A 48 -9.45 3.86 -9.59
C GLU A 48 -8.03 4.36 -9.82
N SER A 49 -7.15 3.54 -10.35
CA SER A 49 -5.75 3.90 -10.65
C SER A 49 -5.06 4.61 -9.47
N PRO A 50 -4.92 3.96 -8.31
CA PRO A 50 -4.30 4.60 -7.16
C PRO A 50 -2.85 4.98 -7.44
N ALA A 51 -2.38 6.05 -6.81
CA ALA A 51 -1.01 6.48 -6.93
C ALA A 51 -0.05 5.60 -6.12
N LEU A 52 -0.55 5.00 -5.05
CA LEU A 52 0.23 4.15 -4.15
C LEU A 52 -0.63 3.00 -3.66
N VAL A 53 -0.06 1.81 -3.63
CA VAL A 53 -0.70 0.63 -3.06
C VAL A 53 0.07 0.19 -1.82
N LEU A 54 -0.64 0.09 -0.71
CA LEU A 54 -0.13 -0.48 0.53
C LEU A 54 -0.52 -1.96 0.50
N LEU A 55 0.44 -2.85 0.39
CA LEU A 55 0.20 -4.28 0.17
C LEU A 55 0.77 -5.11 1.31
N ASP A 56 -0.12 -5.85 1.98
CA ASP A 56 0.29 -6.81 3.00
C ASP A 56 0.84 -8.07 2.33
N LEU A 57 2.12 -8.38 2.57
CA LEU A 57 2.79 -9.55 1.99
C LEU A 57 2.20 -10.88 2.42
N HIS A 58 1.58 -10.93 3.59
CA HIS A 58 1.00 -12.17 4.09
C HIS A 58 -0.35 -12.51 3.44
N LEU A 59 -0.89 -11.57 2.68
CA LEU A 59 -2.16 -11.76 2.02
C LEU A 59 -1.96 -12.59 0.75
N GLY A 60 -2.46 -13.82 0.74
CA GLY A 60 -2.44 -14.67 -0.45
C GLY A 60 -1.11 -15.29 -0.83
N GLY A 61 -0.12 -15.32 0.06
CA GLY A 61 1.16 -15.98 -0.19
C GLY A 61 1.85 -15.47 -1.46
N THR A 62 2.19 -16.41 -2.38
CA THR A 62 2.88 -16.06 -3.63
C THR A 62 2.09 -15.15 -4.56
N ALA A 63 0.77 -15.11 -4.42
CA ALA A 63 -0.07 -14.25 -5.25
C ALA A 63 0.18 -12.77 -4.94
N ALA A 64 0.59 -12.44 -3.71
CA ALA A 64 0.97 -11.07 -3.37
C ALA A 64 2.24 -10.64 -4.11
N ASP A 65 3.19 -11.56 -4.29
CA ASP A 65 4.40 -11.29 -5.08
C ASP A 65 4.05 -11.00 -6.54
N GLU A 66 3.11 -11.75 -7.10
CA GLU A 66 2.67 -11.52 -8.48
C GLU A 66 2.03 -10.14 -8.64
N LEU A 67 1.19 -9.77 -7.70
CA LEU A 67 0.57 -8.45 -7.72
C LEU A 67 1.61 -7.34 -7.57
N LEU A 68 2.59 -7.52 -6.70
CA LEU A 68 3.69 -6.58 -6.54
C LEU A 68 4.40 -6.35 -7.88
N ASP A 69 4.77 -7.45 -8.56
CA ASP A 69 5.49 -7.36 -9.82
C ASP A 69 4.63 -6.68 -10.91
N GLU A 70 3.34 -7.00 -10.97
CA GLU A 70 2.41 -6.35 -11.90
C GLU A 70 2.32 -4.85 -11.67
N LEU A 71 2.19 -4.43 -10.41
CA LEU A 71 2.09 -3.02 -10.06
C LEU A 71 3.37 -2.27 -10.39
N ARG A 72 4.51 -2.86 -10.07
CA ARG A 72 5.80 -2.25 -10.38
C ARG A 72 6.02 -2.11 -11.88
N ALA A 73 5.65 -3.13 -12.64
CA ALA A 73 5.73 -3.07 -14.10
C ALA A 73 4.85 -1.98 -14.69
N ALA A 74 3.74 -1.68 -14.05
CA ALA A 74 2.83 -0.62 -14.47
C ALA A 74 3.26 0.77 -13.99
N GLY A 75 4.34 0.86 -13.22
CA GLY A 75 4.84 2.13 -12.69
C GLY A 75 4.13 2.60 -11.43
N THR A 76 3.34 1.75 -10.79
CA THR A 76 2.63 2.09 -9.56
C THR A 76 3.55 1.95 -8.35
N ALA A 77 3.58 2.95 -7.49
CA ALA A 77 4.35 2.86 -6.25
C ALA A 77 3.71 1.85 -5.30
N VAL A 78 4.52 1.01 -4.67
CA VAL A 78 4.04 -0.02 -3.74
C VAL A 78 4.82 0.08 -2.43
N MET A 79 4.08 0.18 -1.32
CA MET A 79 4.62 0.05 0.01
C MET A 79 4.23 -1.32 0.53
N LEU A 80 5.21 -2.20 0.73
CA LEU A 80 4.94 -3.51 1.32
C LEU A 80 4.87 -3.41 2.83
N VAL A 81 3.96 -4.15 3.42
CA VAL A 81 3.86 -4.31 4.86
C VAL A 81 4.13 -5.78 5.17
N SER A 82 5.09 -6.05 6.04
CA SER A 82 5.57 -7.41 6.24
C SER A 82 6.12 -7.60 7.65
N GLY A 83 6.27 -8.86 8.06
CA GLY A 83 7.02 -9.19 9.25
C GLY A 83 8.50 -8.83 9.06
N THR A 84 9.21 -8.62 10.18
CA THR A 84 10.60 -8.15 10.16
C THR A 84 11.54 -9.04 9.36
N ALA A 85 11.28 -10.36 9.35
CA ALA A 85 12.13 -11.31 8.67
C ALA A 85 12.17 -11.13 7.15
N ASP A 86 11.12 -10.56 6.57
CA ASP A 86 10.99 -10.46 5.12
C ASP A 86 11.50 -9.15 4.54
N VAL A 87 11.80 -8.16 5.40
CA VAL A 87 12.15 -6.81 4.95
C VAL A 87 13.31 -6.81 3.96
N ARG A 88 14.37 -7.54 4.27
CA ARG A 88 15.56 -7.58 3.40
C ARG A 88 15.29 -8.24 2.06
N ALA A 89 14.44 -9.27 2.06
CA ALA A 89 14.13 -10.01 0.83
C ALA A 89 13.42 -9.12 -0.20
N TYR A 90 12.72 -8.10 0.25
CA TYR A 90 11.91 -7.25 -0.62
C TYR A 90 12.49 -5.86 -0.84
N GLU A 91 13.63 -5.54 -0.23
CA GLU A 91 14.33 -4.28 -0.51
C GLU A 91 14.68 -4.22 -1.99
N GLY A 92 14.34 -3.11 -2.63
CA GLY A 92 14.57 -2.93 -4.06
C GLY A 92 13.47 -3.49 -4.96
N ARG A 93 12.61 -4.37 -4.43
CA ARG A 93 11.46 -4.88 -5.19
C ARG A 93 10.22 -4.01 -5.04
N ALA A 94 10.14 -3.25 -3.97
CA ALA A 94 9.04 -2.34 -3.71
C ALA A 94 9.57 -0.93 -3.53
N SER A 95 8.68 0.05 -3.59
CA SER A 95 9.05 1.45 -3.36
C SER A 95 9.48 1.68 -1.92
N ALA A 96 8.87 0.97 -0.99
CA ALA A 96 9.25 0.94 0.42
C ALA A 96 8.76 -0.35 1.07
N VAL A 97 9.38 -0.72 2.18
CA VAL A 97 8.96 -1.87 2.98
C VAL A 97 8.80 -1.40 4.43
N LEU A 98 7.64 -1.66 5.00
CA LEU A 98 7.30 -1.28 6.36
C LEU A 98 7.14 -2.53 7.21
N ALA A 99 7.97 -2.68 8.24
CA ALA A 99 7.94 -3.85 9.10
C ALA A 99 6.80 -3.77 10.13
N LYS A 100 6.11 -4.88 10.36
CA LYS A 100 5.10 -5.00 11.42
C LYS A 100 5.78 -5.37 12.74
N PRO A 101 5.35 -4.82 13.88
CA PRO A 101 4.39 -3.73 14.00
C PRO A 101 5.00 -2.39 13.63
N PHE A 102 4.20 -1.51 13.05
CA PHE A 102 4.65 -0.16 12.70
C PHE A 102 3.81 0.89 13.42
N GLU A 103 4.39 2.07 13.62
CA GLU A 103 3.67 3.20 14.18
C GLU A 103 2.87 3.89 13.07
N PRO A 104 1.66 4.41 13.37
CA PRO A 104 0.91 5.17 12.36
C PRO A 104 1.69 6.33 11.76
N ALA A 105 2.57 6.96 12.55
CA ALA A 105 3.41 8.06 12.05
C ALA A 105 4.38 7.59 10.97
N GLU A 106 4.93 6.38 11.10
CA GLU A 106 5.82 5.80 10.09
C GLU A 106 5.06 5.55 8.78
N LEU A 107 3.84 5.03 8.89
CA LEU A 107 2.99 4.81 7.73
C LEU A 107 2.73 6.12 6.98
N VAL A 108 2.30 7.15 7.69
CA VAL A 108 1.98 8.45 7.10
C VAL A 108 3.20 9.10 6.47
N GLU A 109 4.34 9.10 7.18
CA GLU A 109 5.57 9.71 6.68
C GLU A 109 6.07 9.01 5.43
N THR A 110 6.07 7.67 5.43
CA THR A 110 6.49 6.90 4.26
C THR A 110 5.56 7.16 3.08
N THR A 111 4.26 7.20 3.32
CA THR A 111 3.27 7.50 2.29
C THR A 111 3.49 8.88 1.68
N ARG A 112 3.75 9.89 2.52
CA ARG A 112 4.04 11.25 2.03
C ARG A 112 5.28 11.29 1.15
N ARG A 113 6.33 10.59 1.57
CA ARG A 113 7.58 10.54 0.82
C ARG A 113 7.37 9.90 -0.55
N LEU A 114 6.66 8.79 -0.61
CA LEU A 114 6.41 8.09 -1.87
C LEU A 114 5.47 8.88 -2.77
N ALA A 115 4.46 9.52 -2.21
CA ALA A 115 3.53 10.36 -2.98
C ALA A 115 4.23 11.58 -3.56
N ALA A 116 5.17 12.18 -2.82
CA ALA A 116 5.91 13.34 -3.27
C ALA A 116 6.91 13.00 -4.38
N ALA A 117 7.39 11.75 -4.41
CA ALA A 117 8.36 11.30 -5.40
C ALA A 117 7.74 10.92 -6.74
N SER A 118 6.42 10.79 -6.80
CA SER A 118 5.73 10.34 -8.01
C SER A 118 5.34 11.48 -8.95
#